data_65d7479bcc77bcb9fa21ed38d1abf9b5
#
_entry.id   65d7479bcc77bcb9fa21ed38d1abf9b5
#
_cell.length_a   1.000
_cell.length_b   1.000
_cell.length_c   1.000
_cell.angle_alpha   90.00
_cell.angle_beta   90.00
_cell.angle_gamma   90.00
#
_symmetry.space_group_name_H-M   'P 1'
#
loop_
_entity.id
_entity.type
_entity.pdbx_description
1 polymer ?
#
loop_
_entity_poly.entity_id
_entity_poly.type
_entity_poly.pdbx_seq_one_letter_code
_entity_poly.pdbx_strand_id
1 'polypeptide(L)'
;MRKLFFVSVAVLALSSAAQAANTSTTVQLGIVNSSSVTQNGLTNDSSSTTQVGILNGASTMQGTSSPSLNNSSTVNQIGVQNTATTGQVAFINNGSSITQNSFGPAALQNNSASVGQLSGFGINTSTVSQTAH
;
A
#
# COMPACT_ATOMS: atom_id res chain seq x y z
N MET A 1 25.33 22.74 -14.26
CA MET A 1 24.93 22.05 -13.03
C MET A 1 24.11 20.84 -13.42
N ARG A 2 24.66 19.64 -13.29
CA ARG A 2 23.95 18.39 -13.57
C ARG A 2 23.15 18.00 -12.35
N LYS A 3 21.83 18.02 -12.46
CA LYS A 3 20.95 17.50 -11.42
C LYS A 3 20.97 15.97 -11.47
N LEU A 4 21.58 15.36 -10.48
CA LEU A 4 21.54 13.92 -10.27
C LEU A 4 20.13 13.58 -9.72
N PHE A 5 19.35 12.86 -10.51
CA PHE A 5 18.13 12.24 -10.04
C PHE A 5 18.49 10.91 -9.37
N PHE A 6 18.27 10.81 -8.08
CA PHE A 6 18.38 9.53 -7.39
C PHE A 6 17.08 8.75 -7.57
N VAL A 7 17.15 7.69 -8.34
CA VAL A 7 16.11 6.68 -8.39
C VAL A 7 16.47 5.66 -7.31
N SER A 8 15.80 5.70 -6.18
CA SER A 8 15.94 4.68 -5.16
C SER A 8 14.93 3.57 -5.43
N VAL A 9 15.40 2.44 -5.93
CA VAL A 9 14.64 1.20 -5.97
C VAL A 9 14.97 0.44 -4.69
N ALA A 10 14.08 0.50 -3.71
CA ALA A 10 14.20 -0.31 -2.51
C ALA A 10 13.55 -1.68 -2.77
N VAL A 11 14.36 -2.68 -3.05
CA VAL A 11 13.94 -4.09 -3.02
C VAL A 11 14.18 -4.61 -1.61
N LEU A 12 13.12 -4.75 -0.82
CA LEU A 12 13.20 -5.46 0.45
C LEU A 12 13.13 -6.97 0.19
N ALA A 13 14.25 -7.67 0.42
CA ALA A 13 14.26 -9.12 0.47
C ALA A 13 13.72 -9.60 1.83
N LEU A 14 12.64 -10.37 1.82
CA LEU A 14 12.07 -10.98 3.02
C LEU A 14 12.82 -12.25 3.40
N SER A 15 13.22 -12.33 4.66
CA SER A 15 13.67 -13.57 5.30
C SER A 15 12.48 -14.52 5.49
N SER A 16 12.59 -15.72 4.93
CA SER A 16 11.62 -16.79 5.07
C SER A 16 11.65 -17.39 6.46
N ALA A 17 10.64 -17.11 7.27
CA ALA A 17 10.23 -18.04 8.31
C ALA A 17 9.07 -18.89 7.76
N ALA A 18 9.15 -20.19 7.96
CA ALA A 18 8.34 -21.22 7.31
C ALA A 18 6.82 -20.91 7.27
N GLN A 19 6.22 -21.11 6.09
CA GLN A 19 4.81 -21.38 5.81
C GLN A 19 3.83 -20.24 5.55
N ALA A 20 4.22 -18.99 5.45
CA ALA A 20 3.35 -18.00 4.84
C ALA A 20 4.03 -17.44 3.58
N ALA A 21 3.42 -17.63 2.42
CA ALA A 21 3.91 -17.00 1.19
C ALA A 21 3.46 -15.53 1.15
N ASN A 22 3.94 -14.72 2.11
CA ASN A 22 3.65 -13.30 2.11
C ASN A 22 4.49 -12.60 1.04
N THR A 23 3.85 -11.83 0.20
CA THR A 23 4.49 -11.13 -0.91
C THR A 23 4.27 -9.64 -0.78
N SER A 24 5.34 -8.86 -0.84
CA SER A 24 5.25 -7.41 -0.90
C SER A 24 6.07 -6.87 -2.06
N THR A 25 5.44 -6.00 -2.84
CA THR A 25 6.10 -5.28 -3.93
C THR A 25 5.91 -3.78 -3.73
N THR A 26 7.00 -3.04 -3.72
CA THR A 26 6.95 -1.58 -3.61
C THR A 26 7.76 -0.96 -4.74
N VAL A 27 7.13 -0.08 -5.49
CA VAL A 27 7.75 0.72 -6.55
C VAL A 27 7.57 2.19 -6.21
N GLN A 28 8.67 2.92 -6.09
CA GLN A 28 8.67 4.33 -5.75
C GLN A 28 9.50 5.13 -6.75
N LEU A 29 8.88 6.13 -7.35
CA LEU A 29 9.53 7.03 -8.29
C LEU A 29 9.21 8.47 -7.90
N GLY A 30 10.23 9.25 -7.52
CA GLY A 30 10.02 10.64 -7.11
C GLY A 30 11.01 11.13 -6.06
N ILE A 31 10.65 12.20 -5.35
CA ILE A 31 11.58 12.90 -4.46
C ILE A 31 11.48 12.38 -3.02
N VAL A 32 10.29 12.34 -2.44
CA VAL A 32 10.06 11.85 -1.07
C VAL A 32 8.83 10.95 -1.08
N ASN A 33 9.03 9.67 -1.27
CA ASN A 33 7.98 8.68 -1.17
C ASN A 33 8.30 7.73 0.00
N SER A 34 7.31 7.39 0.79
CA SER A 34 7.43 6.48 1.91
C SER A 34 6.41 5.35 1.79
N SER A 35 6.87 4.12 1.99
CA SER A 35 5.99 2.95 2.02
C SER A 35 6.36 2.05 3.19
N SER A 36 5.35 1.63 3.93
CA SER A 36 5.47 0.66 5.01
C SER A 36 4.48 -0.48 4.78
N VAL A 37 4.98 -1.70 4.77
CA VAL A 37 4.14 -2.89 4.63
C VAL A 37 4.45 -3.84 5.76
N THR A 38 3.43 -4.20 6.53
CA THR A 38 3.51 -5.20 7.59
C THR A 38 2.53 -6.33 7.28
N GLN A 39 3.06 -7.52 7.11
CA GLN A 39 2.28 -8.73 6.84
C GLN A 39 2.59 -9.77 7.92
N ASN A 40 1.58 -10.19 8.65
CA ASN A 40 1.70 -11.14 9.75
C ASN A 40 0.57 -12.19 9.66
N GLY A 41 0.46 -12.83 8.53
CA GLY A 41 -0.52 -13.89 8.27
C GLY A 41 0.13 -15.27 8.23
N LEU A 42 -0.67 -16.30 8.45
CA LEU A 42 -0.24 -17.70 8.31
C LEU A 42 -0.23 -18.17 6.87
N THR A 43 -0.92 -17.48 5.95
CA THR A 43 -1.00 -17.83 4.53
C THR A 43 -1.14 -16.58 3.67
N ASN A 44 -0.51 -16.58 2.53
CA ASN A 44 -0.65 -15.72 1.34
C ASN A 44 -1.19 -14.28 1.53
N ASP A 45 -0.53 -13.44 2.30
CA ASP A 45 -0.80 -12.02 2.26
C ASP A 45 -0.05 -11.37 1.09
N SER A 46 -0.74 -10.60 0.28
CA SER A 46 -0.16 -9.89 -0.86
C SER A 46 -0.32 -8.38 -0.73
N SER A 47 0.75 -7.65 -0.91
CA SER A 47 0.71 -6.18 -0.96
C SER A 47 1.45 -5.65 -2.17
N SER A 48 0.83 -4.72 -2.88
CA SER A 48 1.45 -4.00 -3.98
C SER A 48 1.29 -2.49 -3.75
N THR A 49 2.40 -1.78 -3.72
CA THR A 49 2.40 -0.32 -3.57
C THR A 49 3.16 0.33 -4.71
N THR A 50 2.53 1.21 -5.43
CA THR A 50 3.15 2.04 -6.47
C THR A 50 2.98 3.51 -6.11
N GLN A 51 4.07 4.23 -6.04
CA GLN A 51 4.08 5.66 -5.73
C GLN A 51 4.91 6.43 -6.76
N VAL A 52 4.28 7.36 -7.43
CA VAL A 52 4.93 8.24 -8.42
C VAL A 52 4.65 9.69 -8.04
N GLY A 53 5.67 10.47 -7.75
CA GLY A 53 5.47 11.88 -7.41
C GLY A 53 6.42 12.43 -6.34
N ILE A 54 5.99 13.47 -5.63
CA ILE A 54 6.88 14.24 -4.76
C ILE A 54 6.80 13.77 -3.30
N LEU A 55 5.61 13.67 -2.74
CA LEU A 55 5.38 13.38 -1.32
C LEU A 55 4.24 12.36 -1.17
N ASN A 56 4.51 11.10 -1.39
CA ASN A 56 3.49 10.07 -1.24
C ASN A 56 3.79 9.16 -0.05
N GLY A 57 2.80 8.90 0.79
CA GLY A 57 2.89 7.99 1.91
C GLY A 57 1.92 6.81 1.77
N ALA A 58 2.39 5.59 1.97
CA ALA A 58 1.54 4.42 2.02
C ALA A 58 1.85 3.55 3.25
N SER A 59 0.82 3.04 3.89
CA SER A 59 0.95 2.08 4.97
C SER A 59 -0.03 0.93 4.75
N THR A 60 0.47 -0.28 4.73
CA THR A 60 -0.35 -1.49 4.62
C THR A 60 -0.05 -2.42 5.78
N MET A 61 -1.09 -2.83 6.48
CA MET A 61 -1.02 -3.76 7.59
C MET A 61 -2.00 -4.92 7.35
N GLN A 62 -1.51 -6.14 7.31
CA GLN A 62 -2.29 -7.33 7.02
C GLN A 62 -2.04 -8.44 8.06
N GLY A 63 -3.09 -9.09 8.54
CA GLY A 63 -3.00 -10.29 9.35
C GLY A 63 -2.44 -10.11 10.75
N THR A 64 -2.84 -9.10 11.51
CA THR A 64 -2.19 -8.72 12.78
C THR A 64 -2.47 -9.61 13.99
N SER A 65 -3.45 -10.50 14.00
CA SER A 65 -3.82 -11.21 15.23
C SER A 65 -4.51 -12.56 15.10
N SER A 66 -4.66 -13.12 13.92
CA SER A 66 -5.32 -14.42 13.73
C SER A 66 -4.81 -15.11 12.47
N PRO A 67 -4.93 -16.43 12.35
CA PRO A 67 -4.59 -17.12 11.13
C PRO A 67 -5.46 -16.59 9.99
N SER A 68 -4.95 -15.59 9.30
CA SER A 68 -5.60 -15.03 8.13
C SER A 68 -5.25 -15.86 6.90
N LEU A 69 -6.28 -16.11 6.07
CA LEU A 69 -6.14 -16.87 4.82
C LEU A 69 -5.99 -15.91 3.69
N ASN A 70 -5.47 -15.26 3.09
CA ASN A 70 -5.35 -14.40 1.90
C ASN A 70 -5.88 -12.98 2.11
N ASN A 71 -5.03 -12.08 2.49
CA ASN A 71 -5.29 -10.66 2.38
C ASN A 71 -4.58 -10.09 1.14
N SER A 72 -5.26 -9.24 0.40
CA SER A 72 -4.68 -8.54 -0.75
C SER A 72 -4.86 -7.03 -0.61
N SER A 73 -3.78 -6.29 -0.76
CA SER A 73 -3.81 -4.83 -0.76
C SER A 73 -3.08 -4.26 -1.97
N THR A 74 -3.73 -3.34 -2.65
CA THR A 74 -3.12 -2.59 -3.75
C THR A 74 -3.23 -1.10 -3.46
N VAL A 75 -2.12 -0.40 -3.47
CA VAL A 75 -2.06 1.06 -3.33
C VAL A 75 -1.35 1.65 -4.55
N ASN A 76 -2.02 2.53 -5.25
CA ASN A 76 -1.48 3.27 -6.39
C ASN A 76 -1.64 4.77 -6.14
N GLN A 77 -0.54 5.49 -6.06
CA GLN A 77 -0.51 6.92 -5.80
C GLN A 77 0.32 7.64 -6.87
N ILE A 78 -0.31 8.57 -7.55
CA ILE A 78 0.34 9.41 -8.56
C ILE A 78 0.09 10.88 -8.21
N GLY A 79 1.14 11.67 -8.11
CA GLY A 79 1.00 13.12 -7.87
C GLY A 79 1.85 13.67 -6.75
N VAL A 80 1.42 14.79 -6.17
CA VAL A 80 2.29 15.60 -5.31
C VAL A 80 2.21 15.19 -3.84
N GLN A 81 1.02 15.03 -3.29
CA GLN A 81 0.83 14.65 -1.88
C GLN A 81 -0.34 13.68 -1.76
N ASN A 82 -0.04 12.39 -1.60
CA ASN A 82 -1.06 11.40 -1.37
C ASN A 82 -0.73 10.57 -0.14
N THR A 83 -1.73 10.25 0.66
CA THR A 83 -1.58 9.36 1.82
C THR A 83 -2.59 8.22 1.73
N ALA A 84 -2.14 7.00 1.85
CA ALA A 84 -2.98 5.83 1.87
C ALA A 84 -2.68 4.94 3.08
N THR A 85 -3.72 4.44 3.72
CA THR A 85 -3.59 3.49 4.82
C THR A 85 -4.54 2.31 4.59
N THR A 86 -4.03 1.11 4.65
CA THR A 86 -4.82 -0.12 4.58
C THR A 86 -4.57 -0.98 5.81
N GLY A 87 -5.62 -1.33 6.53
CA GLY A 87 -5.59 -2.30 7.63
C GLY A 87 -6.52 -3.46 7.33
N GLN A 88 -6.01 -4.67 7.31
CA GLN A 88 -6.78 -5.88 7.02
C GLN A 88 -6.55 -6.96 8.06
N VAL A 89 -7.62 -7.42 8.68
CA VAL A 89 -7.63 -8.56 9.60
C VAL A 89 -8.76 -9.50 9.16
N ALA A 90 -8.44 -10.70 8.73
CA ALA A 90 -9.43 -11.65 8.25
C ALA A 90 -9.10 -13.09 8.60
N PHE A 91 -10.14 -13.89 8.81
CA PHE A 91 -10.04 -15.35 8.83
C PHE A 91 -10.04 -15.96 7.43
N ILE A 92 -10.66 -15.32 6.44
CA ILE A 92 -10.75 -15.90 5.08
C ILE A 92 -10.09 -14.96 4.06
N ASN A 93 -10.77 -13.99 3.50
CA ASN A 93 -10.19 -13.15 2.44
C ASN A 93 -10.58 -11.69 2.61
N ASN A 94 -9.61 -10.79 2.58
CA ASN A 94 -9.85 -9.37 2.42
C ASN A 94 -9.14 -8.83 1.19
N GLY A 95 -9.85 -8.02 0.40
CA GLY A 95 -9.29 -7.29 -0.72
C GLY A 95 -9.40 -5.77 -0.53
N SER A 96 -8.35 -5.02 -0.75
CA SER A 96 -8.36 -3.57 -0.72
C SER A 96 -7.64 -2.98 -1.92
N SER A 97 -8.23 -1.97 -2.53
CA SER A 97 -7.60 -1.21 -3.59
C SER A 97 -7.76 0.29 -3.34
N ILE A 98 -6.67 1.01 -3.29
CA ILE A 98 -6.64 2.47 -3.17
C ILE A 98 -5.93 3.04 -4.38
N THR A 99 -6.60 3.90 -5.12
CA THR A 99 -6.02 4.67 -6.22
C THR A 99 -6.19 6.15 -5.94
N GLN A 100 -5.09 6.88 -5.92
CA GLN A 100 -5.06 8.32 -5.68
C GLN A 100 -4.27 9.01 -6.77
N ASN A 101 -4.91 9.92 -7.49
CA ASN A 101 -4.31 10.72 -8.53
C ASN A 101 -4.46 12.21 -8.16
N SER A 102 -3.37 12.94 -8.15
CA SER A 102 -3.40 14.39 -7.97
C SER A 102 -2.62 15.07 -9.08
N PHE A 103 -3.33 15.90 -9.85
CA PHE A 103 -2.78 16.64 -10.98
C PHE A 103 -3.03 18.14 -10.78
N GLY A 104 -1.99 18.96 -10.80
CA GLY A 104 -2.12 20.41 -10.74
C GLY A 104 -1.06 21.11 -9.88
N PRO A 105 -1.15 22.42 -9.62
CA PRO A 105 -0.15 23.14 -8.84
C PRO A 105 -0.08 22.63 -7.40
N ALA A 106 1.13 22.37 -6.95
CA ALA A 106 1.48 21.62 -5.74
C ALA A 106 0.85 22.09 -4.41
N ALA A 107 0.28 23.27 -4.35
CA ALA A 107 -0.15 23.88 -3.09
C ALA A 107 -1.52 23.43 -2.57
N LEU A 108 -2.31 22.69 -3.34
CA LEU A 108 -3.72 22.45 -3.04
C LEU A 108 -4.15 20.97 -3.13
N GLN A 109 -3.24 20.01 -3.27
CA GLN A 109 -3.63 18.66 -3.63
C GLN A 109 -3.16 17.61 -2.64
N ASN A 110 -3.95 17.43 -1.59
CA ASN A 110 -3.80 16.34 -0.64
C ASN A 110 -4.93 15.33 -0.82
N ASN A 111 -4.60 14.12 -1.27
CA ASN A 111 -5.52 13.00 -1.19
C ASN A 111 -5.18 12.13 0.02
N SER A 112 -6.19 11.83 0.82
CA SER A 112 -6.04 10.90 1.94
C SER A 112 -7.10 9.81 1.85
N ALA A 113 -6.67 8.57 1.92
CA ALA A 113 -7.55 7.41 1.92
C ALA A 113 -7.19 6.45 3.04
N SER A 114 -8.21 5.90 3.68
CA SER A 114 -8.05 4.89 4.71
C SER A 114 -9.05 3.75 4.50
N VAL A 115 -8.56 2.52 4.51
CA VAL A 115 -9.38 1.32 4.43
C VAL A 115 -9.08 0.44 5.63
N GLY A 116 -10.09 0.19 6.45
CA GLY A 116 -10.05 -0.78 7.53
C GLY A 116 -11.01 -1.93 7.26
N GLN A 117 -10.54 -3.16 7.28
CA GLN A 117 -11.36 -4.34 7.06
C GLN A 117 -11.15 -5.36 8.18
N LEU A 118 -12.23 -5.73 8.83
CA LEU A 118 -12.26 -6.78 9.85
C LEU A 118 -13.30 -7.83 9.45
N SER A 119 -12.89 -9.07 9.29
CA SER A 119 -13.77 -10.17 8.93
C SER A 119 -13.52 -11.39 9.83
N GLY A 120 -14.57 -11.87 10.51
CA GLY A 120 -14.54 -13.16 11.19
C GLY A 120 -14.57 -14.31 10.18
N PHE A 121 -15.70 -14.50 9.52
CA PHE A 121 -15.88 -15.49 8.46
C PHE A 121 -16.52 -14.82 7.26
N GLY A 122 -15.77 -14.54 6.22
CA GLY A 122 -16.32 -13.88 5.04
C GLY A 122 -15.25 -13.25 4.13
N ILE A 123 -15.74 -12.67 3.04
CA ILE A 123 -14.94 -11.96 2.04
C ILE A 123 -15.31 -10.48 2.12
N ASN A 124 -14.35 -9.62 2.42
CA ASN A 124 -14.53 -8.18 2.35
C ASN A 124 -13.75 -7.61 1.16
N THR A 125 -14.37 -6.71 0.43
CA THR A 125 -13.72 -5.98 -0.65
C THR A 125 -13.98 -4.49 -0.50
N SER A 126 -12.95 -3.69 -0.62
CA SER A 126 -13.03 -2.23 -0.58
C SER A 126 -12.24 -1.60 -1.73
N THR A 127 -12.81 -0.61 -2.36
CA THR A 127 -12.14 0.18 -3.41
C THR A 127 -12.32 1.66 -3.12
N VAL A 128 -11.22 2.40 -3.08
CA VAL A 128 -11.21 3.84 -2.94
C VAL A 128 -10.51 4.44 -4.16
N SER A 129 -11.19 5.36 -4.85
CA SER A 129 -10.62 6.12 -5.97
C SER A 129 -10.78 7.60 -5.70
N GLN A 130 -9.69 8.34 -5.70
CA GLN A 130 -9.67 9.78 -5.46
C GLN A 130 -8.88 10.48 -6.56
N THR A 131 -9.45 11.51 -7.12
CA THR A 131 -8.80 12.37 -8.12
C THR A 131 -8.94 13.82 -7.69
N ALA A 132 -7.85 14.52 -7.53
CA ALA A 132 -7.80 15.96 -7.26
C ALA A 132 -7.24 16.71 -8.48
N HIS A 133 -7.85 17.84 -8.80
CA HIS A 133 -7.50 18.71 -9.93
C HIS A 133 -7.07 20.09 -9.46
#